data_8914cfb68bf74f7354ee2bd78ea6040b
#
_entry.id   8914cfb68bf74f7354ee2bd78ea6040b
#
_cell.length_a   1.000
_cell.length_b   1.000
_cell.length_c   1.000
_cell.angle_alpha   90.00
_cell.angle_beta   90.00
_cell.angle_gamma   90.00
#
_symmetry.space_group_name_H-M   'P 1'
#
loop_
_entity.id
_entity.type
_entity.pdbx_description
1 polymer ?
#
loop_
_entity_poly.entity_id
_entity_poly.type
_entity_poly.pdbx_seq_one_letter_code
_entity_poly.pdbx_strand_id
1 'polypeptide(L)'
;MTTALQQPSLSSQCMAEFLGTALLIFFGTGCVAALKVGGASFGLWEISIIWGVGVSMAIYLTAGVSGAHLNPAVSIALSIFADFEKRKLPFYILAQIAGAFCGALLVYTLYSNLFFDYEQTHHMVRGTQASLELASVFSTFPNPALTTAQAFLVEVIITAILMGVIMSLTDDNNGLPKGPLAPLLIGLLIAVIGSSMGPLTGFAMNPARDFGPKLMTFFAGWGEISFTGGRDIPYFLIPVFAPIVGACLGAAAYRGLIARHLPSALPATKDAAPAIDGKPRTS
;
A
#
# COMPACT_ATOMS: atom_id res chain seq x y z
N MET A 1 -1.34 37.87 10.25
CA MET A 1 -0.92 36.85 11.22
C MET A 1 -1.12 35.51 10.56
N THR A 2 -0.08 34.89 10.01
CA THR A 2 -0.10 33.53 9.52
C THR A 2 -0.09 32.61 10.74
N THR A 3 -1.23 32.04 11.12
CA THR A 3 -1.29 30.95 12.10
C THR A 3 -0.44 29.81 11.58
N ALA A 4 0.67 29.49 12.26
CA ALA A 4 1.45 28.30 11.98
C ALA A 4 0.50 27.10 12.12
N LEU A 5 0.32 26.32 11.02
CA LEU A 5 -0.51 25.12 11.05
C LEU A 5 0.12 24.16 12.08
N GLN A 6 -0.64 23.84 13.10
CA GLN A 6 -0.20 22.92 14.13
C GLN A 6 -0.09 21.51 13.53
N GLN A 7 1.08 20.89 13.68
CA GLN A 7 1.29 19.52 13.18
C GLN A 7 0.30 18.55 13.83
N PRO A 8 -0.34 17.61 13.07
CA PRO A 8 -1.23 16.61 13.64
C PRO A 8 -0.55 15.80 14.74
N SER A 9 -1.28 15.49 15.81
CA SER A 9 -0.76 14.66 16.90
C SER A 9 -0.42 13.23 16.40
N LEU A 10 0.46 12.51 17.10
CA LEU A 10 0.80 11.13 16.75
C LEU A 10 -0.46 10.23 16.73
N SER A 11 -1.39 10.43 17.67
CA SER A 11 -2.66 9.68 17.70
C SER A 11 -3.53 9.96 16.47
N SER A 12 -3.60 11.21 16.02
CA SER A 12 -4.31 11.58 14.79
C SER A 12 -3.66 10.96 13.57
N GLN A 13 -2.32 10.95 13.51
CA GLN A 13 -1.57 10.32 12.43
C GLN A 13 -1.80 8.80 12.41
N CYS A 14 -1.76 8.13 13.56
CA CYS A 14 -2.06 6.69 13.67
C CYS A 14 -3.50 6.36 13.29
N MET A 15 -4.47 7.21 13.65
CA MET A 15 -5.86 7.04 13.23
C MET A 15 -6.00 7.16 11.71
N ALA A 16 -5.29 8.10 11.09
CA ALA A 16 -5.27 8.23 9.63
C ALA A 16 -4.64 7.00 8.95
N GLU A 17 -3.52 6.49 9.46
CA GLU A 17 -2.91 5.24 8.95
C GLU A 17 -3.86 4.04 9.11
N PHE A 18 -4.54 3.92 10.26
CA PHE A 18 -5.54 2.89 10.51
C PHE A 18 -6.69 2.97 9.50
N LEU A 19 -7.32 4.14 9.37
CA LEU A 19 -8.47 4.33 8.48
C LEU A 19 -8.10 4.16 7.01
N GLY A 20 -6.97 4.71 6.58
CA GLY A 20 -6.50 4.57 5.20
C GLY A 20 -6.17 3.13 4.86
N THR A 21 -5.50 2.40 5.76
CA THR A 21 -5.21 0.99 5.53
C THR A 21 -6.48 0.14 5.57
N ALA A 22 -7.42 0.43 6.47
CA ALA A 22 -8.72 -0.24 6.48
C ALA A 22 -9.49 -0.04 5.17
N LEU A 23 -9.48 1.19 4.62
CA LEU A 23 -10.19 1.53 3.39
C LEU A 23 -9.60 0.81 2.17
N LEU A 24 -8.28 0.81 2.01
CA LEU A 24 -7.65 0.10 0.89
C LEU A 24 -7.92 -1.41 0.95
N ILE A 25 -7.90 -2.01 2.16
CA ILE A 25 -8.23 -3.42 2.33
C ILE A 25 -9.71 -3.68 2.06
N PHE A 26 -10.60 -2.81 2.53
CA PHE A 26 -12.02 -2.94 2.29
C PHE A 26 -12.34 -3.03 0.79
N PHE A 27 -11.84 -2.12 -0.02
CA PHE A 27 -12.09 -2.17 -1.47
C PHE A 27 -11.36 -3.33 -2.14
N GLY A 28 -10.10 -3.57 -1.78
CA GLY A 28 -9.30 -4.61 -2.38
C GLY A 28 -9.84 -6.02 -2.11
N THR A 29 -10.15 -6.34 -0.84
CA THR A 29 -10.72 -7.65 -0.50
C THR A 29 -12.19 -7.76 -0.89
N GLY A 30 -12.93 -6.64 -0.83
CA GLY A 30 -14.33 -6.57 -1.25
C GLY A 30 -14.51 -6.92 -2.72
N CYS A 31 -13.65 -6.41 -3.61
CA CYS A 31 -13.75 -6.77 -5.03
C CYS A 31 -13.45 -8.25 -5.28
N VAL A 32 -12.49 -8.83 -4.54
CA VAL A 32 -12.18 -10.27 -4.67
C VAL A 32 -13.31 -11.12 -4.08
N ALA A 33 -13.93 -10.68 -2.98
CA ALA A 33 -15.12 -11.33 -2.42
C ALA A 33 -16.31 -11.29 -3.42
N ALA A 34 -16.55 -10.12 -4.03
CA ALA A 34 -17.58 -9.98 -5.06
C ALA A 34 -17.38 -10.96 -6.22
N LEU A 35 -16.14 -11.12 -6.70
CA LEU A 35 -15.79 -12.06 -7.74
C LEU A 35 -15.96 -13.52 -7.29
N LYS A 36 -15.47 -13.85 -6.08
CA LYS A 36 -15.33 -15.24 -5.64
C LYS A 36 -16.63 -15.84 -5.14
N VAL A 37 -17.36 -15.09 -4.35
CA VAL A 37 -18.59 -15.56 -3.69
C VAL A 37 -19.83 -14.74 -4.03
N GLY A 38 -19.67 -13.53 -4.57
CA GLY A 38 -20.77 -12.63 -4.90
C GLY A 38 -21.33 -12.76 -6.32
N GLY A 39 -20.73 -13.64 -7.15
CA GLY A 39 -21.19 -13.86 -8.54
C GLY A 39 -20.83 -12.75 -9.53
N ALA A 40 -19.96 -11.80 -9.17
CA ALA A 40 -19.45 -10.81 -10.11
C ALA A 40 -18.57 -11.47 -11.18
N SER A 41 -18.59 -10.93 -12.40
CA SER A 41 -17.82 -11.44 -13.53
C SER A 41 -16.88 -10.37 -14.05
N PHE A 42 -15.61 -10.40 -13.60
CA PHE A 42 -14.52 -9.55 -14.05
C PHE A 42 -13.17 -10.26 -13.82
N GLY A 43 -12.12 -9.77 -14.44
CA GLY A 43 -10.80 -10.42 -14.44
C GLY A 43 -9.74 -9.68 -13.63
N LEU A 44 -8.48 -10.09 -13.86
CA LEU A 44 -7.32 -9.54 -13.16
C LEU A 44 -7.12 -8.04 -13.39
N TRP A 45 -7.49 -7.54 -14.59
CA TRP A 45 -7.37 -6.12 -14.90
C TRP A 45 -8.26 -5.27 -13.99
N GLU A 46 -9.54 -5.62 -13.88
CA GLU A 46 -10.51 -4.90 -13.06
C GLU A 46 -10.16 -5.02 -11.56
N ILE A 47 -9.75 -6.20 -11.09
CA ILE A 47 -9.23 -6.38 -9.73
C ILE A 47 -8.09 -5.41 -9.47
N SER A 48 -7.13 -5.34 -10.38
CA SER A 48 -5.94 -4.50 -10.23
C SER A 48 -6.30 -3.01 -10.23
N ILE A 49 -7.23 -2.58 -11.08
CA ILE A 49 -7.76 -1.20 -11.08
C ILE A 49 -8.46 -0.88 -9.77
N ILE A 50 -9.32 -1.77 -9.24
CA ILE A 50 -10.04 -1.53 -8.00
C ILE A 50 -9.05 -1.41 -6.82
N TRP A 51 -8.04 -2.30 -6.74
CA TRP A 51 -6.98 -2.18 -5.74
C TRP A 51 -6.23 -0.85 -5.87
N GLY A 52 -5.82 -0.47 -7.07
CA GLY A 52 -5.09 0.77 -7.32
C GLY A 52 -5.91 2.01 -6.96
N VAL A 53 -7.15 2.10 -7.44
CA VAL A 53 -8.06 3.22 -7.12
C VAL A 53 -8.39 3.24 -5.63
N GLY A 54 -8.58 2.08 -5.00
CA GLY A 54 -8.78 1.97 -3.55
C GLY A 54 -7.63 2.58 -2.76
N VAL A 55 -6.37 2.31 -3.17
CA VAL A 55 -5.18 2.94 -2.58
C VAL A 55 -5.18 4.44 -2.83
N SER A 56 -5.49 4.90 -4.05
CA SER A 56 -5.59 6.35 -4.32
C SER A 56 -6.57 7.05 -3.40
N MET A 57 -7.76 6.49 -3.22
CA MET A 57 -8.79 7.04 -2.31
C MET A 57 -8.32 7.06 -0.86
N ALA A 58 -7.64 6.03 -0.41
CA ALA A 58 -7.06 5.98 0.93
C ALA A 58 -5.99 7.07 1.14
N ILE A 59 -5.13 7.29 0.14
CA ILE A 59 -4.12 8.36 0.19
C ILE A 59 -4.81 9.74 0.21
N TYR A 60 -5.78 10.00 -0.68
CA TYR A 60 -6.52 11.27 -0.67
C TYR A 60 -7.21 11.54 0.66
N LEU A 61 -7.74 10.52 1.31
CA LEU A 61 -8.41 10.65 2.60
C LEU A 61 -7.44 11.03 3.72
N THR A 62 -6.20 10.52 3.72
CA THR A 62 -5.36 10.49 4.93
C THR A 62 -4.03 11.24 4.80
N ALA A 63 -3.59 11.57 3.59
CA ALA A 63 -2.27 12.17 3.35
C ALA A 63 -2.04 13.48 4.11
N GLY A 64 -3.06 14.34 4.20
CA GLY A 64 -2.96 15.61 4.93
C GLY A 64 -2.75 15.47 6.44
N VAL A 65 -2.95 14.27 7.01
CA VAL A 65 -2.80 14.01 8.44
C VAL A 65 -1.56 13.19 8.76
N SER A 66 -1.35 12.07 8.05
CA SER A 66 -0.26 11.11 8.35
C SER A 66 0.84 11.05 7.28
N GLY A 67 0.60 11.62 6.12
CA GLY A 67 1.41 11.37 4.92
C GLY A 67 0.97 10.11 4.16
N ALA A 68 -0.03 9.38 4.67
CA ALA A 68 -0.63 8.20 4.05
C ALA A 68 0.41 7.14 3.61
N HIS A 69 1.19 6.65 4.53
CA HIS A 69 2.13 5.56 4.25
C HIS A 69 1.39 4.26 3.95
N LEU A 70 0.39 3.91 4.77
CA LEU A 70 -0.54 2.77 4.63
C LEU A 70 0.16 1.41 4.41
N ASN A 71 1.46 1.38 4.67
CA ASN A 71 2.33 0.25 4.33
C ASN A 71 3.58 0.27 5.21
N PRO A 72 3.84 -0.77 6.03
CA PRO A 72 5.05 -0.86 6.83
C PRO A 72 6.35 -0.77 6.03
N ALA A 73 6.41 -1.37 4.84
CA ALA A 73 7.61 -1.32 4.00
C ALA A 73 7.92 0.10 3.51
N VAL A 74 6.89 0.86 3.13
CA VAL A 74 6.99 2.28 2.79
C VAL A 74 7.43 3.09 4.02
N SER A 75 6.80 2.89 5.18
CA SER A 75 7.15 3.60 6.42
C SER A 75 8.60 3.38 6.82
N ILE A 76 9.10 2.14 6.71
CA ILE A 76 10.49 1.78 7.00
C ILE A 76 11.42 2.46 6.00
N ALA A 77 11.15 2.37 4.70
CA ALA A 77 11.97 3.00 3.68
C ALA A 77 12.04 4.53 3.85
N LEU A 78 10.90 5.18 4.12
CA LEU A 78 10.86 6.63 4.37
C LEU A 78 11.63 7.02 5.65
N SER A 79 11.64 6.16 6.68
CA SER A 79 12.42 6.43 7.90
C SER A 79 13.94 6.34 7.70
N ILE A 80 14.38 5.65 6.64
CA ILE A 80 15.80 5.50 6.30
C ILE A 80 16.24 6.53 5.25
N PHE A 81 15.37 6.83 4.30
CA PHE A 81 15.72 7.57 3.09
C PHE A 81 15.02 8.93 2.92
N ALA A 82 14.01 9.29 3.73
CA ALA A 82 13.20 10.49 3.55
C ALA A 82 12.76 11.18 4.86
N ASP A 83 13.61 11.14 5.87
CA ASP A 83 13.47 11.90 7.13
C ASP A 83 12.18 11.64 7.94
N PHE A 84 11.49 10.52 7.70
CA PHE A 84 10.37 10.13 8.57
C PHE A 84 10.88 9.74 9.97
N GLU A 85 10.27 10.29 11.00
CA GLU A 85 10.69 10.09 12.39
C GLU A 85 10.62 8.63 12.83
N LYS A 86 11.78 8.02 13.12
CA LYS A 86 11.89 6.61 13.53
C LYS A 86 11.06 6.26 14.77
N ARG A 87 10.80 7.23 15.66
CA ARG A 87 9.97 7.03 16.85
C ARG A 87 8.50 6.76 16.52
N LYS A 88 8.00 7.25 15.40
CA LYS A 88 6.62 7.04 14.94
C LYS A 88 6.43 5.67 14.28
N LEU A 89 7.51 5.06 13.79
CA LEU A 89 7.48 3.84 13.00
C LEU A 89 6.69 2.69 13.63
N PRO A 90 6.93 2.27 14.89
CA PRO A 90 6.18 1.17 15.48
C PRO A 90 4.67 1.45 15.59
N PHE A 91 4.30 2.69 15.88
CA PHE A 91 2.90 3.10 16.00
C PHE A 91 2.19 3.08 14.64
N TYR A 92 2.86 3.53 13.58
CA TYR A 92 2.35 3.46 12.22
C TYR A 92 2.14 2.01 11.80
N ILE A 93 3.13 1.13 12.00
CA ILE A 93 3.04 -0.29 11.65
C ILE A 93 1.86 -0.96 12.38
N LEU A 94 1.70 -0.72 13.69
CA LEU A 94 0.60 -1.27 14.46
C LEU A 94 -0.76 -0.75 13.95
N ALA A 95 -0.87 0.55 13.67
CA ALA A 95 -2.09 1.16 13.15
C ALA A 95 -2.46 0.59 11.77
N GLN A 96 -1.47 0.43 10.89
CA GLN A 96 -1.64 -0.15 9.55
C GLN A 96 -2.11 -1.62 9.63
N ILE A 97 -1.49 -2.45 10.48
CA ILE A 97 -1.88 -3.85 10.66
C ILE A 97 -3.30 -3.95 11.24
N ALA A 98 -3.61 -3.15 12.26
CA ALA A 98 -4.95 -3.11 12.86
C ALA A 98 -6.01 -2.64 11.86
N GLY A 99 -5.70 -1.62 11.05
CA GLY A 99 -6.57 -1.14 9.99
C GLY A 99 -6.83 -2.22 8.94
N ALA A 100 -5.77 -2.92 8.50
CA ALA A 100 -5.90 -4.01 7.53
C ALA A 100 -6.75 -5.17 8.08
N PHE A 101 -6.56 -5.55 9.34
CA PHE A 101 -7.40 -6.54 10.02
C PHE A 101 -8.86 -6.12 10.03
N CYS A 102 -9.15 -4.90 10.47
CA CYS A 102 -10.52 -4.39 10.56
C CYS A 102 -11.18 -4.25 9.18
N GLY A 103 -10.45 -3.80 8.15
CA GLY A 103 -10.95 -3.73 6.77
C GLY A 103 -11.35 -5.11 6.24
N ALA A 104 -10.50 -6.12 6.45
CA ALA A 104 -10.80 -7.50 6.07
C ALA A 104 -11.98 -8.09 6.88
N LEU A 105 -12.02 -7.85 8.19
CA LEU A 105 -13.12 -8.28 9.05
C LEU A 105 -14.46 -7.69 8.61
N LEU A 106 -14.47 -6.42 8.24
CA LEU A 106 -15.67 -5.77 7.74
C LEU A 106 -16.18 -6.42 6.46
N VAL A 107 -15.32 -6.68 5.48
CA VAL A 107 -15.69 -7.40 4.25
C VAL A 107 -16.17 -8.81 4.56
N TYR A 108 -15.44 -9.56 5.41
CA TYR A 108 -15.85 -10.89 5.82
C TYR A 108 -17.26 -10.89 6.45
N THR A 109 -17.54 -9.92 7.33
CA THR A 109 -18.85 -9.79 7.99
C THR A 109 -19.97 -9.51 6.98
N LEU A 110 -19.73 -8.60 6.03
CA LEU A 110 -20.71 -8.23 5.01
C LEU A 110 -21.02 -9.37 4.03
N TYR A 111 -20.04 -10.19 3.71
CA TYR A 111 -20.15 -11.31 2.78
C TYR A 111 -20.33 -12.68 3.47
N SER A 112 -20.48 -12.73 4.80
CA SER A 112 -20.42 -13.97 5.59
C SER A 112 -21.34 -15.08 5.09
N ASN A 113 -22.60 -14.75 4.76
CA ASN A 113 -23.57 -15.74 4.25
C ASN A 113 -23.14 -16.30 2.89
N LEU A 114 -22.57 -15.47 2.01
CA LEU A 114 -22.09 -15.91 0.69
C LEU A 114 -20.87 -16.82 0.82
N PHE A 115 -19.98 -16.54 1.77
CA PHE A 115 -18.88 -17.45 2.10
C PHE A 115 -19.39 -18.80 2.59
N PHE A 116 -20.37 -18.78 3.48
CA PHE A 116 -21.00 -20.01 3.99
C PHE A 116 -21.66 -20.81 2.86
N ASP A 117 -22.45 -20.19 2.02
CA ASP A 117 -23.14 -20.87 0.89
C ASP A 117 -22.12 -21.46 -0.10
N TYR A 118 -21.03 -20.71 -0.37
CA TYR A 118 -19.95 -21.22 -1.22
C TYR A 118 -19.27 -22.47 -0.61
N GLU A 119 -18.96 -22.42 0.69
CA GLU A 119 -18.36 -23.54 1.43
C GLU A 119 -19.26 -24.79 1.41
N GLN A 120 -20.57 -24.62 1.61
CA GLN A 120 -21.53 -25.72 1.57
C GLN A 120 -21.64 -26.31 0.15
N THR A 121 -21.77 -25.46 -0.86
CA THR A 121 -21.94 -25.89 -2.26
C THR A 121 -20.72 -26.63 -2.80
N HIS A 122 -19.52 -26.23 -2.37
CA HIS A 122 -18.27 -26.82 -2.83
C HIS A 122 -17.66 -27.82 -1.85
N HIS A 123 -18.38 -28.18 -0.77
CA HIS A 123 -17.93 -29.10 0.28
C HIS A 123 -16.56 -28.69 0.86
N MET A 124 -16.32 -27.38 0.99
CA MET A 124 -15.06 -26.84 1.42
C MET A 124 -14.96 -26.77 2.95
N VAL A 125 -13.85 -27.28 3.50
CA VAL A 125 -13.59 -27.26 4.94
C VAL A 125 -12.42 -26.30 5.23
N ARG A 126 -12.67 -25.30 6.07
CA ARG A 126 -11.62 -24.35 6.49
C ARG A 126 -10.46 -25.09 7.17
N GLY A 127 -9.25 -24.57 7.03
CA GLY A 127 -8.03 -25.19 7.53
C GLY A 127 -7.40 -26.21 6.58
N THR A 128 -8.09 -26.59 5.50
CA THR A 128 -7.53 -27.48 4.46
C THR A 128 -6.84 -26.68 3.35
N GLN A 129 -5.99 -27.36 2.57
CA GLN A 129 -5.31 -26.76 1.40
C GLN A 129 -6.32 -26.18 0.39
N ALA A 130 -7.43 -26.87 0.17
CA ALA A 130 -8.49 -26.38 -0.73
C ALA A 130 -9.09 -25.05 -0.26
N SER A 131 -9.20 -24.83 1.05
CA SER A 131 -9.77 -23.61 1.61
C SER A 131 -8.90 -22.35 1.43
N LEU A 132 -7.64 -22.51 0.99
CA LEU A 132 -6.79 -21.37 0.61
C LEU A 132 -7.39 -20.55 -0.53
N GLU A 133 -8.20 -21.18 -1.35
CA GLU A 133 -8.97 -20.50 -2.40
C GLU A 133 -9.85 -19.36 -1.84
N LEU A 134 -10.55 -19.59 -0.73
CA LEU A 134 -11.34 -18.56 -0.05
C LEU A 134 -10.48 -17.64 0.83
N ALA A 135 -9.45 -18.15 1.49
CA ALA A 135 -8.52 -17.32 2.25
C ALA A 135 -7.79 -16.30 1.34
N SER A 136 -7.58 -16.65 0.07
CA SER A 136 -6.96 -15.78 -0.93
C SER A 136 -7.80 -14.56 -1.31
N VAL A 137 -9.06 -14.51 -0.91
CA VAL A 137 -9.91 -13.30 -1.01
C VAL A 137 -9.31 -12.16 -0.18
N PHE A 138 -8.74 -12.48 0.96
CA PHE A 138 -8.28 -11.51 1.95
C PHE A 138 -6.78 -11.23 1.87
N SER A 139 -5.96 -12.26 1.64
CA SER A 139 -4.50 -12.16 1.66
C SER A 139 -3.88 -12.91 0.49
N THR A 140 -2.57 -12.75 0.32
CA THR A 140 -1.88 -13.32 -0.84
C THR A 140 -1.32 -14.70 -0.56
N PHE A 141 -1.32 -15.54 -1.60
CA PHE A 141 -0.61 -16.81 -1.65
C PHE A 141 0.06 -16.93 -3.02
N PRO A 142 1.24 -17.56 -3.11
CA PRO A 142 1.99 -17.63 -4.36
C PRO A 142 1.37 -18.66 -5.30
N ASN A 143 1.59 -18.46 -6.59
CA ASN A 143 1.32 -19.50 -7.57
C ASN A 143 2.02 -20.81 -7.13
N PRO A 144 1.34 -21.97 -7.17
CA PRO A 144 1.93 -23.25 -6.76
C PRO A 144 3.21 -23.63 -7.51
N ALA A 145 3.38 -23.16 -8.75
CA ALA A 145 4.57 -23.41 -9.55
C ALA A 145 5.82 -22.65 -9.08
N LEU A 146 5.66 -21.62 -8.23
CA LEU A 146 6.78 -20.82 -7.75
C LEU A 146 7.45 -21.47 -6.54
N THR A 147 8.77 -21.51 -6.54
CA THR A 147 9.56 -21.77 -5.34
C THR A 147 9.44 -20.60 -4.36
N THR A 148 9.73 -20.85 -3.08
CA THR A 148 9.78 -19.81 -2.04
C THR A 148 10.74 -18.66 -2.40
N ALA A 149 11.91 -18.99 -2.95
CA ALA A 149 12.91 -18.02 -3.39
C ALA A 149 12.40 -17.13 -4.56
N GLN A 150 11.71 -17.75 -5.53
CA GLN A 150 11.10 -17.00 -6.63
C GLN A 150 10.00 -16.06 -6.14
N ALA A 151 9.12 -16.52 -5.25
CA ALA A 151 8.08 -15.69 -4.66
C ALA A 151 8.67 -14.51 -3.88
N PHE A 152 9.75 -14.75 -3.11
CA PHE A 152 10.48 -13.70 -2.40
C PHE A 152 11.06 -12.66 -3.39
N LEU A 153 11.72 -13.11 -4.45
CA LEU A 153 12.31 -12.23 -5.46
C LEU A 153 11.24 -11.38 -6.17
N VAL A 154 10.09 -11.97 -6.51
CA VAL A 154 8.96 -11.23 -7.12
C VAL A 154 8.54 -10.08 -6.21
N GLU A 155 8.25 -10.36 -4.93
CA GLU A 155 7.81 -9.35 -3.97
C GLU A 155 8.88 -8.26 -3.72
N VAL A 156 10.17 -8.62 -3.71
CA VAL A 156 11.27 -7.64 -3.64
C VAL A 156 11.23 -6.70 -4.85
N ILE A 157 11.16 -7.26 -6.06
CA ILE A 157 11.22 -6.47 -7.30
C ILE A 157 10.03 -5.54 -7.42
N ILE A 158 8.80 -6.05 -7.26
CA ILE A 158 7.60 -5.23 -7.42
C ILE A 158 7.50 -4.14 -6.36
N THR A 159 7.97 -4.40 -5.15
CA THR A 159 7.99 -3.39 -4.09
C THR A 159 9.11 -2.37 -4.29
N ALA A 160 10.26 -2.78 -4.86
CA ALA A 160 11.31 -1.84 -5.24
C ALA A 160 10.83 -0.86 -6.31
N ILE A 161 10.12 -1.35 -7.33
CA ILE A 161 9.50 -0.51 -8.36
C ILE A 161 8.47 0.43 -7.71
N LEU A 162 7.58 -0.08 -6.87
CA LEU A 162 6.58 0.72 -6.15
C LEU A 162 7.25 1.86 -5.39
N MET A 163 8.22 1.57 -4.55
CA MET A 163 8.85 2.58 -3.68
C MET A 163 9.68 3.58 -4.48
N GLY A 164 10.42 3.14 -5.49
CA GLY A 164 11.19 4.03 -6.35
C GLY A 164 10.31 5.06 -7.06
N VAL A 165 9.16 4.64 -7.57
CA VAL A 165 8.20 5.55 -8.23
C VAL A 165 7.47 6.43 -7.21
N ILE A 166 7.08 5.91 -6.02
CA ILE A 166 6.53 6.75 -4.95
C ILE A 166 7.47 7.90 -4.64
N MET A 167 8.77 7.62 -4.40
CA MET A 167 9.75 8.65 -4.12
C MET A 167 9.88 9.65 -5.27
N SER A 168 9.86 9.18 -6.51
CA SER A 168 9.90 10.04 -7.70
C SER A 168 8.70 10.99 -7.78
N LEU A 169 7.50 10.49 -7.49
CA LEU A 169 6.26 11.28 -7.55
C LEU A 169 6.11 12.26 -6.37
N THR A 170 6.86 12.04 -5.29
CA THR A 170 6.81 12.88 -4.08
C THR A 170 8.05 13.74 -3.89
N ASP A 171 9.07 13.62 -4.75
CA ASP A 171 10.27 14.44 -4.70
C ASP A 171 10.01 15.84 -5.25
N ASP A 172 10.23 16.85 -4.41
CA ASP A 172 10.03 18.26 -4.75
C ASP A 172 10.93 18.78 -5.87
N ASN A 173 12.04 18.14 -6.12
CA ASN A 173 12.99 18.52 -7.17
C ASN A 173 12.66 17.88 -8.53
N ASN A 174 11.79 16.88 -8.56
CA ASN A 174 11.45 16.15 -9.77
C ASN A 174 10.36 16.83 -10.58
N GLY A 175 10.37 18.03 -10.95
CA GLY A 175 9.48 18.83 -11.81
C GLY A 175 8.16 18.26 -12.37
N LEU A 176 7.90 16.96 -12.26
CA LEU A 176 6.71 16.25 -12.76
C LEU A 176 5.63 16.12 -11.69
N PRO A 177 4.44 15.60 -12.04
CA PRO A 177 3.19 15.91 -11.34
C PRO A 177 3.28 15.67 -9.84
N LYS A 178 3.28 16.78 -9.12
CA LYS A 178 3.25 16.87 -7.68
C LYS A 178 1.83 17.09 -7.19
N GLY A 179 1.66 16.95 -5.87
CA GLY A 179 0.42 17.33 -5.21
C GLY A 179 -0.76 16.45 -5.62
N PRO A 180 -1.85 17.01 -6.16
CA PRO A 180 -3.11 16.29 -6.31
C PRO A 180 -3.08 15.05 -7.20
N LEU A 181 -2.14 14.95 -8.14
CA LEU A 181 -2.05 13.81 -9.05
C LEU A 181 -1.23 12.65 -8.51
N ALA A 182 -0.29 12.88 -7.60
CA ALA A 182 0.59 11.82 -7.10
C ALA A 182 -0.19 10.62 -6.51
N PRO A 183 -1.24 10.78 -5.68
CA PRO A 183 -2.03 9.65 -5.19
C PRO A 183 -2.67 8.83 -6.30
N LEU A 184 -3.20 9.48 -7.34
CA LEU A 184 -3.81 8.79 -8.48
C LEU A 184 -2.76 7.98 -9.26
N LEU A 185 -1.60 8.56 -9.52
CA LEU A 185 -0.51 7.89 -10.24
C LEU A 185 0.08 6.72 -9.44
N ILE A 186 0.16 6.82 -8.11
CA ILE A 186 0.55 5.70 -7.23
C ILE A 186 -0.46 4.56 -7.37
N GLY A 187 -1.76 4.86 -7.35
CA GLY A 187 -2.77 3.83 -7.54
C GLY A 187 -2.71 3.19 -8.93
N LEU A 188 -2.51 3.98 -9.99
CA LEU A 188 -2.33 3.44 -11.34
C LEU A 188 -1.08 2.55 -11.44
N LEU A 189 0.01 2.92 -10.78
CA LEU A 189 1.20 2.06 -10.68
C LEU A 189 0.86 0.72 -10.03
N ILE A 190 0.12 0.72 -8.92
CA ILE A 190 -0.33 -0.51 -8.26
C ILE A 190 -1.18 -1.36 -9.20
N ALA A 191 -2.08 -0.74 -9.97
CA ALA A 191 -2.90 -1.43 -10.96
C ALA A 191 -2.04 -2.07 -12.07
N VAL A 192 -1.03 -1.37 -12.56
CA VAL A 192 -0.09 -1.89 -13.58
C VAL A 192 0.72 -3.07 -13.02
N ILE A 193 1.25 -2.95 -11.79
CA ILE A 193 1.97 -4.05 -11.14
C ILE A 193 1.04 -5.25 -10.93
N GLY A 194 -0.18 -5.02 -10.45
CA GLY A 194 -1.17 -6.07 -10.21
C GLY A 194 -1.54 -6.82 -11.49
N SER A 195 -1.81 -6.10 -12.57
CA SER A 195 -2.15 -6.71 -13.87
C SER A 195 -0.99 -7.49 -14.48
N SER A 196 0.26 -7.04 -14.24
CA SER A 196 1.45 -7.66 -14.84
C SER A 196 1.98 -8.82 -14.02
N MET A 197 2.03 -8.69 -12.69
CA MET A 197 2.73 -9.61 -11.78
C MET A 197 1.78 -10.32 -10.79
N GLY A 198 0.51 -9.93 -10.76
CA GLY A 198 -0.49 -10.54 -9.88
C GLY A 198 -0.58 -12.05 -9.95
N PRO A 199 -0.51 -12.70 -11.14
CA PRO A 199 -0.55 -14.16 -11.26
C PRO A 199 0.59 -14.90 -10.54
N LEU A 200 1.67 -14.21 -10.16
CA LEU A 200 2.83 -14.81 -9.51
C LEU A 200 2.62 -14.95 -7.99
N THR A 201 2.32 -13.84 -7.31
CA THR A 201 2.28 -13.79 -5.83
C THR A 201 1.04 -13.09 -5.27
N GLY A 202 0.15 -12.58 -6.10
CA GLY A 202 -0.96 -11.73 -5.65
C GLY A 202 -0.53 -10.30 -5.32
N PHE A 203 0.65 -9.86 -5.75
CA PHE A 203 1.20 -8.50 -5.57
C PHE A 203 0.96 -7.92 -4.16
N ALA A 204 1.51 -8.58 -3.15
CA ALA A 204 1.33 -8.14 -1.76
C ALA A 204 1.91 -6.74 -1.52
N MET A 205 3.19 -6.53 -1.79
CA MET A 205 3.95 -5.27 -1.71
C MET A 205 3.83 -4.51 -0.37
N ASN A 206 3.08 -5.04 0.58
CA ASN A 206 2.69 -4.35 1.80
C ASN A 206 2.51 -5.35 2.94
N PRO A 207 3.39 -5.36 3.95
CA PRO A 207 3.27 -6.27 5.08
C PRO A 207 1.94 -6.20 5.81
N ALA A 208 1.38 -5.00 6.02
CA ALA A 208 0.11 -4.85 6.72
C ALA A 208 -1.07 -5.36 5.89
N ARG A 209 -1.06 -5.08 4.57
CA ARG A 209 -2.07 -5.54 3.61
C ARG A 209 -2.19 -7.06 3.58
N ASP A 210 -1.11 -7.78 3.91
CA ASP A 210 -1.13 -9.24 3.90
C ASP A 210 -1.29 -9.84 5.30
N PHE A 211 -0.53 -9.35 6.28
CA PHE A 211 -0.51 -9.91 7.63
C PHE A 211 -1.81 -9.63 8.43
N GLY A 212 -2.37 -8.42 8.33
CA GLY A 212 -3.62 -8.08 9.00
C GLY A 212 -4.78 -8.99 8.60
N PRO A 213 -5.07 -9.15 7.29
CA PRO A 213 -6.07 -10.09 6.81
C PRO A 213 -5.74 -11.57 7.11
N LYS A 214 -4.47 -12.00 7.13
CA LYS A 214 -4.09 -13.35 7.58
C LYS A 214 -4.46 -13.59 9.03
N LEU A 215 -4.25 -12.61 9.90
CA LEU A 215 -4.73 -12.66 11.28
C LEU A 215 -6.25 -12.81 11.34
N MET A 216 -6.97 -12.05 10.54
CA MET A 216 -8.44 -12.14 10.48
C MET A 216 -8.89 -13.55 10.04
N THR A 217 -8.33 -14.07 8.95
CA THR A 217 -8.69 -15.42 8.48
C THR A 217 -8.31 -16.52 9.46
N PHE A 218 -7.17 -16.35 10.18
CA PHE A 218 -6.82 -17.28 11.27
C PHE A 218 -7.94 -17.39 12.31
N PHE A 219 -8.43 -16.25 12.81
CA PHE A 219 -9.53 -16.22 13.80
C PHE A 219 -10.89 -16.60 13.20
N ALA A 220 -11.07 -16.41 11.91
CA ALA A 220 -12.31 -16.80 11.22
C ALA A 220 -12.37 -18.31 10.88
N GLY A 221 -11.43 -19.12 11.38
CA GLY A 221 -11.50 -20.58 11.33
C GLY A 221 -10.58 -21.23 10.28
N TRP A 222 -9.83 -20.46 9.49
CA TRP A 222 -8.80 -21.04 8.62
C TRP A 222 -7.59 -21.53 9.41
N GLY A 223 -7.31 -20.97 10.61
CA GLY A 223 -6.22 -21.43 11.47
C GLY A 223 -4.84 -21.23 10.83
N GLU A 224 -3.91 -22.13 11.14
CA GLU A 224 -2.50 -22.00 10.76
C GLU A 224 -2.27 -21.92 9.24
N ILE A 225 -3.17 -22.49 8.43
CA ILE A 225 -3.00 -22.49 6.98
C ILE A 225 -3.02 -21.07 6.40
N SER A 226 -3.67 -20.12 7.09
CA SER A 226 -3.65 -18.69 6.75
C SER A 226 -2.22 -18.13 6.70
N PHE A 227 -1.34 -18.61 7.57
CA PHE A 227 0.05 -18.15 7.64
C PHE A 227 0.98 -19.04 6.81
N THR A 228 0.81 -20.36 6.91
CA THR A 228 1.70 -21.30 6.23
C THR A 228 1.48 -21.34 4.72
N GLY A 229 0.23 -21.13 4.25
CA GLY A 229 -0.13 -21.33 2.86
C GLY A 229 0.06 -22.76 2.40
N GLY A 230 0.06 -23.74 3.35
CA GLY A 230 0.33 -25.16 3.07
C GLY A 230 1.77 -25.46 2.65
N ARG A 231 2.74 -24.61 3.04
CA ARG A 231 4.16 -24.75 2.70
C ARG A 231 4.99 -25.03 3.94
N ASP A 232 6.12 -25.73 3.79
CA ASP A 232 7.07 -26.04 4.87
C ASP A 232 7.66 -24.76 5.47
N ILE A 233 8.04 -23.80 4.63
CA ILE A 233 8.40 -22.45 5.07
C ILE A 233 7.12 -21.61 5.05
N PRO A 234 6.66 -21.12 6.21
CA PRO A 234 5.43 -20.33 6.30
C PRO A 234 5.42 -19.14 5.34
N TYR A 235 4.43 -19.12 4.44
CA TYR A 235 4.40 -18.13 3.36
C TYR A 235 4.30 -16.69 3.85
N PHE A 236 3.67 -16.45 5.00
CA PHE A 236 3.52 -15.08 5.53
C PHE A 236 4.85 -14.33 5.69
N LEU A 237 5.96 -15.06 5.85
CA LEU A 237 7.29 -14.47 5.95
C LEU A 237 7.68 -13.68 4.69
N ILE A 238 7.20 -14.15 3.52
CA ILE A 238 7.52 -13.50 2.24
C ILE A 238 6.87 -12.12 2.13
N PRO A 239 5.52 -11.97 2.22
CA PRO A 239 4.89 -10.65 2.13
C PRO A 239 5.20 -9.73 3.32
N VAL A 240 5.82 -10.23 4.39
CA VAL A 240 6.34 -9.39 5.47
C VAL A 240 7.75 -8.87 5.15
N PHE A 241 8.69 -9.74 4.81
CA PHE A 241 10.10 -9.35 4.70
C PHE A 241 10.51 -8.90 3.30
N ALA A 242 10.01 -9.54 2.24
CA ALA A 242 10.41 -9.20 0.87
C ALA A 242 10.02 -7.77 0.48
N PRO A 243 8.80 -7.26 0.81
CA PRO A 243 8.46 -5.86 0.55
C PRO A 243 9.35 -4.86 1.29
N ILE A 244 9.80 -5.17 2.53
CA ILE A 244 10.70 -4.29 3.28
C ILE A 244 12.04 -4.18 2.56
N VAL A 245 12.61 -5.31 2.14
CA VAL A 245 13.86 -5.34 1.36
C VAL A 245 13.66 -4.59 0.04
N GLY A 246 12.57 -4.86 -0.68
CA GLY A 246 12.24 -4.22 -1.94
C GLY A 246 12.10 -2.71 -1.81
N ALA A 247 11.35 -2.23 -0.82
CA ALA A 247 11.16 -0.80 -0.59
C ALA A 247 12.50 -0.10 -0.29
N CYS A 248 13.35 -0.68 0.53
CA CYS A 248 14.68 -0.12 0.81
C CYS A 248 15.55 -0.09 -0.45
N LEU A 249 15.55 -1.14 -1.27
CA LEU A 249 16.30 -1.18 -2.53
C LEU A 249 15.75 -0.16 -3.54
N GLY A 250 14.44 -0.03 -3.68
CA GLY A 250 13.81 0.94 -4.57
C GLY A 250 14.10 2.38 -4.17
N ALA A 251 14.03 2.69 -2.87
CA ALA A 251 14.39 3.99 -2.34
C ALA A 251 15.88 4.31 -2.55
N ALA A 252 16.76 3.36 -2.27
CA ALA A 252 18.21 3.52 -2.51
C ALA A 252 18.53 3.72 -3.98
N ALA A 253 17.90 2.94 -4.87
CA ALA A 253 18.06 3.07 -6.32
C ALA A 253 17.58 4.43 -6.82
N TYR A 254 16.41 4.89 -6.40
CA TYR A 254 15.92 6.21 -6.77
C TYR A 254 16.88 7.31 -6.33
N ARG A 255 17.29 7.33 -5.07
CA ARG A 255 18.22 8.34 -4.55
C ARG A 255 19.60 8.28 -5.23
N GLY A 256 20.13 7.09 -5.43
CA GLY A 256 21.47 6.88 -5.99
C GLY A 256 21.57 7.07 -7.51
N LEU A 257 20.51 6.77 -8.24
CA LEU A 257 20.54 6.75 -9.70
C LEU A 257 19.80 7.92 -10.36
N ILE A 258 18.77 8.47 -9.70
CA ILE A 258 17.91 9.51 -10.27
C ILE A 258 18.00 10.81 -9.47
N ALA A 259 17.60 10.80 -8.19
CA ALA A 259 17.45 12.03 -7.39
C ALA A 259 18.74 12.87 -7.33
N ARG A 260 19.91 12.24 -7.25
CA ARG A 260 21.21 12.94 -7.23
C ARG A 260 21.52 13.75 -8.49
N HIS A 261 20.79 13.52 -9.57
CA HIS A 261 20.95 14.22 -10.87
C HIS A 261 19.85 15.26 -11.11
N LEU A 262 18.88 15.37 -10.22
CA LEU A 262 17.84 16.37 -10.34
C LEU A 262 18.44 17.77 -10.08
N PRO A 263 17.91 18.82 -10.77
CA PRO A 263 18.34 20.18 -10.52
C PRO A 263 18.10 20.56 -9.04
N SER A 264 19.13 21.06 -8.37
CA SER A 264 18.92 21.67 -7.06
C SER A 264 18.07 22.90 -7.23
N ALA A 265 17.04 23.09 -6.40
CA ALA A 265 16.30 24.34 -6.36
C ALA A 265 17.31 25.48 -6.12
N LEU A 266 17.45 26.38 -7.09
CA LEU A 266 18.25 27.58 -6.89
C LEU A 266 17.64 28.34 -5.69
N PRO A 267 18.47 28.79 -4.72
CA PRO A 267 17.95 29.65 -3.66
C PRO A 267 17.24 30.82 -4.31
N ALA A 268 15.99 31.10 -3.88
CA ALA A 268 15.25 32.25 -4.37
C ALA A 268 16.16 33.47 -4.21
N THR A 269 16.55 34.09 -5.31
CA THR A 269 17.33 35.31 -5.31
C THR A 269 16.50 36.37 -4.56
N LYS A 270 16.99 36.83 -3.41
CA LYS A 270 16.37 37.90 -2.61
C LYS A 270 16.41 39.24 -3.31
N ASP A 271 16.81 39.31 -4.55
CA ASP A 271 16.99 40.55 -5.31
C ASP A 271 16.10 40.59 -6.55
N ALA A 272 14.84 40.86 -6.35
CA ALA A 272 14.01 41.48 -7.37
C ALA A 272 12.89 42.28 -6.69
N ALA A 273 13.28 43.29 -5.94
CA ALA A 273 12.39 44.43 -5.70
C ALA A 273 12.39 45.27 -6.99
N PRO A 274 11.27 45.42 -7.70
CA PRO A 274 11.19 46.45 -8.75
C PRO A 274 11.25 47.80 -8.12
N ALA A 275 12.27 48.57 -8.42
CA ALA A 275 12.31 50.00 -8.18
C ALA A 275 11.21 50.62 -9.02
N ILE A 276 10.07 50.92 -8.40
CA ILE A 276 9.06 51.81 -8.98
C ILE A 276 9.50 53.22 -8.60
N ASP A 277 10.33 53.80 -9.44
CA ASP A 277 10.67 55.24 -9.36
C ASP A 277 9.59 56.02 -10.12
N GLY A 278 8.50 56.31 -9.44
CA GLY A 278 7.40 57.11 -9.94
C GLY A 278 7.68 58.58 -9.68
N LYS A 279 8.41 59.28 -10.57
CA LYS A 279 8.38 60.74 -10.63
C LYS A 279 7.35 61.18 -11.68
N PRO A 280 6.38 62.02 -11.36
CA PRO A 280 5.51 62.64 -12.35
C PRO A 280 6.30 63.71 -13.12
N ARG A 281 6.30 63.63 -14.45
CA ARG A 281 6.76 64.74 -15.30
C ARG A 281 5.66 65.78 -15.34
N THR A 282 5.95 66.92 -14.71
CA THR A 282 5.22 68.18 -14.91
C THR A 282 5.77 68.87 -16.15
N SER A 283 4.95 69.14 -17.15
CA SER A 283 4.80 70.36 -17.93
C SER A 283 3.82 70.13 -19.08
#